data_d66d9ea4deefdeb1f7c0f5854df44f0a
#
_entry.id   d66d9ea4deefdeb1f7c0f5854df44f0a
#
_cell.length_a   1.000
_cell.length_b   1.000
_cell.length_c   1.000
_cell.angle_alpha   90.00
_cell.angle_beta   90.00
_cell.angle_gamma   90.00
#
_symmetry.space_group_name_H-M   'P 1'
#
loop_
_entity.id
_entity.type
_entity.pdbx_description
1 polymer ?
#
loop_
_entity_poly.entity_id
_entity_poly.type
_entity_poly.pdbx_seq_one_letter_code
_entity_poly.pdbx_strand_id
1 'polypeptide(L)'
;MTTLLGSKRWIAAVMAAGALTAVSGCTASGSDDGGTAATSAGTASASSTPSAAPTTAPSTAPSAAPGPTGTASATPSASAAPGGAASPSASASPSASVPTAGGPCTAAQLTGAVEDQLGGGAAGSVYRTLVLTNASGHECTVQGYPGVSYVDAAGTQIGAPAERDGTAAAAVTLAPGASASTTLQQTTAENYGADCGITQAAGVRVYPPGATDSLVLPQDIAACSAGSIVLMRVGTLQPVS
;
A
#
# COMPACT_ATOMS: atom_id res chain seq x y z
N MET A 1 -51.03 -9.43 14.09
CA MET A 1 -51.45 -8.04 14.36
C MET A 1 -50.42 -7.43 15.28
N THR A 2 -49.51 -6.66 14.78
CA THR A 2 -48.78 -5.65 15.55
C THR A 2 -47.95 -4.81 14.54
N THR A 3 -48.12 -3.56 14.63
CA THR A 3 -47.96 -2.45 13.72
C THR A 3 -46.51 -2.02 13.48
N LEU A 4 -46.16 -1.77 12.21
CA LEU A 4 -44.99 -1.03 11.77
C LEU A 4 -45.09 0.43 12.18
N LEU A 5 -44.05 0.95 12.87
CA LEU A 5 -43.81 2.39 12.95
C LEU A 5 -42.54 2.75 12.14
N GLY A 6 -42.74 3.33 10.97
CA GLY A 6 -41.71 3.97 10.19
C GLY A 6 -41.39 5.34 10.76
N SER A 7 -40.14 5.59 11.05
CA SER A 7 -39.61 6.94 11.35
C SER A 7 -38.99 7.57 10.12
N LYS A 8 -39.75 8.46 9.49
CA LYS A 8 -39.26 9.39 8.46
C LYS A 8 -38.33 10.41 9.09
N ARG A 9 -37.07 10.38 8.74
CA ARG A 9 -36.13 11.44 9.09
C ARG A 9 -36.19 12.53 8.01
N TRP A 10 -36.58 13.69 8.44
CA TRP A 10 -36.63 14.93 7.65
C TRP A 10 -35.22 15.44 7.40
N ILE A 11 -34.90 15.68 6.13
CA ILE A 11 -33.71 16.39 5.71
C ILE A 11 -34.08 17.87 5.70
N ALA A 12 -33.52 18.63 6.62
CA ALA A 12 -33.58 20.09 6.58
C ALA A 12 -32.48 20.61 5.66
N ALA A 13 -32.87 21.14 4.51
CA ALA A 13 -32.00 21.90 3.62
C ALA A 13 -31.82 23.29 4.18
N VAL A 14 -30.60 23.64 4.58
CA VAL A 14 -30.21 25.02 4.90
C VAL A 14 -29.51 25.61 3.68
N MET A 15 -30.21 26.48 2.98
CA MET A 15 -29.67 27.40 1.97
C MET A 15 -29.03 28.58 2.70
N ALA A 16 -27.71 28.68 2.65
CA ALA A 16 -27.00 29.90 3.03
C ALA A 16 -26.49 30.57 1.77
N ALA A 17 -27.17 31.68 1.40
CA ALA A 17 -26.71 32.66 0.43
C ALA A 17 -25.66 33.55 1.10
N GLY A 18 -24.49 33.71 0.52
CA GLY A 18 -23.42 34.57 1.04
C GLY A 18 -22.60 35.19 -0.09
N ALA A 19 -22.98 36.37 -0.44
CA ALA A 19 -22.28 37.58 -0.92
C ALA A 19 -20.93 37.44 -1.65
N LEU A 20 -20.95 37.85 -2.92
CA LEU A 20 -19.79 38.30 -3.70
C LEU A 20 -19.25 39.61 -3.09
N THR A 21 -17.97 39.62 -2.75
CA THR A 21 -17.19 40.85 -2.63
C THR A 21 -16.15 40.89 -3.74
N ALA A 22 -16.41 41.72 -4.72
CA ALA A 22 -15.46 42.17 -5.71
C ALA A 22 -14.51 43.19 -5.04
N VAL A 23 -13.20 42.90 -5.06
CA VAL A 23 -12.16 43.89 -4.79
C VAL A 23 -11.46 44.21 -6.09
N SER A 24 -11.83 45.36 -6.63
CA SER A 24 -11.15 46.03 -7.73
C SER A 24 -9.96 46.85 -7.21
N GLY A 25 -8.88 46.83 -7.96
CA GLY A 25 -8.00 47.96 -8.08
C GLY A 25 -6.70 47.93 -7.32
N CYS A 26 -5.61 47.88 -8.10
CA CYS A 26 -4.62 48.97 -8.10
C CYS A 26 -3.67 48.77 -9.28
N THR A 27 -3.89 49.56 -10.31
CA THR A 27 -2.88 49.93 -11.32
C THR A 27 -1.91 50.88 -10.64
N ALA A 28 -0.64 50.58 -10.69
CA ALA A 28 0.43 51.53 -10.48
C ALA A 28 1.33 51.51 -11.71
N SER A 29 1.13 52.50 -12.55
CA SER A 29 2.08 52.95 -13.57
C SER A 29 3.21 53.70 -12.87
N GLY A 30 4.44 53.36 -13.15
CA GLY A 30 5.64 54.07 -12.78
C GLY A 30 6.63 53.93 -13.91
N SER A 31 6.73 54.99 -14.70
CA SER A 31 7.68 55.20 -15.81
C SER A 31 9.01 55.70 -15.27
N ASP A 32 10.04 55.49 -16.16
CA ASP A 32 11.32 56.19 -16.26
C ASP A 32 12.40 55.81 -15.22
N ASP A 33 13.58 55.38 -15.65
CA ASP A 33 14.64 56.14 -16.29
C ASP A 33 15.81 55.23 -16.69
N GLY A 34 16.49 55.66 -17.70
CA GLY A 34 17.55 55.08 -18.49
C GLY A 34 18.83 54.71 -17.75
N GLY A 35 19.55 53.81 -18.36
CA GLY A 35 20.90 53.40 -17.91
C GLY A 35 21.52 52.37 -18.81
N THR A 36 22.06 52.88 -19.91
CA THR A 36 23.32 52.49 -20.63
C THR A 36 23.84 51.04 -20.54
N ALA A 37 24.02 50.48 -21.72
CA ALA A 37 24.80 49.33 -22.16
C ALA A 37 26.02 48.95 -21.34
N ALA A 38 26.17 47.64 -21.15
CA ALA A 38 27.47 46.98 -21.09
C ALA A 38 27.38 45.61 -21.74
N THR A 39 27.90 45.54 -22.91
CA THR A 39 28.28 44.34 -23.66
C THR A 39 29.36 43.60 -22.89
N SER A 40 29.13 42.33 -22.60
CA SER A 40 30.22 41.42 -22.31
C SER A 40 29.87 40.06 -22.92
N ALA A 41 30.47 39.84 -24.07
CA ALA A 41 30.65 38.54 -24.69
C ALA A 41 31.58 37.71 -23.81
N GLY A 42 31.09 36.58 -23.35
CA GLY A 42 31.90 35.56 -22.70
C GLY A 42 31.66 34.22 -23.38
N THR A 43 32.42 34.00 -24.46
CA THR A 43 32.60 32.71 -25.11
C THR A 43 33.46 31.83 -24.23
N ALA A 44 32.93 30.73 -23.74
CA ALA A 44 33.75 29.64 -23.25
C ALA A 44 33.13 28.32 -23.68
N SER A 45 33.64 27.85 -24.80
CA SER A 45 33.63 26.44 -25.18
C SER A 45 34.44 25.64 -24.19
N ALA A 46 33.84 24.63 -23.61
CA ALA A 46 34.56 23.52 -23.02
C ALA A 46 33.90 22.22 -23.48
N SER A 47 34.42 21.69 -24.57
CA SER A 47 34.30 20.28 -24.93
C SER A 47 35.10 19.46 -23.95
N SER A 48 34.44 18.55 -23.26
CA SER A 48 35.10 17.43 -22.59
C SER A 48 34.34 16.16 -22.91
N THR A 49 34.87 15.45 -23.85
CA THR A 49 34.61 14.04 -24.15
C THR A 49 35.33 13.18 -23.09
N PRO A 50 34.70 12.27 -22.39
CA PRO A 50 35.39 11.10 -21.90
C PRO A 50 35.02 9.89 -22.72
N SER A 51 36.00 9.47 -23.53
CA SER A 51 36.09 8.13 -24.06
C SER A 51 36.53 7.21 -22.91
N ALA A 52 35.75 6.24 -22.58
CA ALA A 52 36.20 5.07 -21.82
C ALA A 52 35.51 3.83 -22.41
N ALA A 53 36.29 3.02 -23.06
CA ALA A 53 35.94 1.73 -23.60
C ALA A 53 35.68 0.72 -22.48
N PRO A 54 34.74 -0.21 -22.64
CA PRO A 54 34.52 -1.28 -21.67
C PRO A 54 35.55 -2.40 -21.90
N THR A 55 36.21 -2.75 -20.81
CA THR A 55 37.05 -3.94 -20.71
C THR A 55 36.13 -5.17 -20.55
N THR A 56 36.19 -6.04 -21.52
CA THR A 56 35.62 -7.39 -21.46
C THR A 56 36.40 -8.25 -20.48
N ALA A 57 35.73 -8.79 -19.47
CA ALA A 57 36.26 -9.85 -18.65
C ALA A 57 35.61 -11.20 -19.03
N PRO A 58 36.37 -12.29 -19.04
CA PRO A 58 35.91 -13.57 -19.57
C PRO A 58 35.05 -14.34 -18.58
N SER A 59 33.98 -14.91 -19.13
CA SER A 59 33.12 -15.90 -18.54
C SER A 59 33.89 -17.19 -18.24
N THR A 60 33.93 -17.58 -16.99
CA THR A 60 34.29 -18.94 -16.61
C THR A 60 33.04 -19.64 -16.07
N ALA A 61 32.53 -20.58 -16.86
CA ALA A 61 31.51 -21.51 -16.43
C ALA A 61 32.18 -22.65 -15.60
N PRO A 62 31.63 -23.09 -14.48
CA PRO A 62 32.00 -24.34 -13.87
C PRO A 62 31.20 -25.49 -14.46
N SER A 63 31.99 -26.47 -14.84
CA SER A 63 31.66 -27.79 -15.37
C SER A 63 30.76 -28.59 -14.45
N ALA A 64 29.84 -29.31 -15.06
CA ALA A 64 28.98 -30.29 -14.45
C ALA A 64 29.80 -31.52 -13.93
N ALA A 65 29.49 -31.96 -12.75
CA ALA A 65 29.90 -33.26 -12.25
C ALA A 65 28.74 -34.27 -12.34
N PRO A 66 29.00 -35.51 -12.75
CA PRO A 66 27.96 -36.54 -12.91
C PRO A 66 27.57 -37.17 -11.59
N GLY A 67 26.27 -37.44 -11.43
CA GLY A 67 25.70 -38.12 -10.28
C GLY A 67 25.95 -39.62 -10.28
N PRO A 68 25.83 -40.28 -9.13
CA PRO A 68 25.84 -41.76 -9.07
C PRO A 68 24.42 -42.29 -9.27
N THR A 69 24.32 -43.21 -10.23
CA THR A 69 23.25 -44.18 -10.39
C THR A 69 23.25 -45.14 -9.20
N GLY A 70 22.15 -45.19 -8.48
CA GLY A 70 21.87 -46.16 -7.46
C GLY A 70 20.57 -46.90 -7.76
N THR A 71 20.72 -48.03 -8.44
CA THR A 71 19.67 -49.03 -8.62
C THR A 71 19.57 -49.87 -7.33
N ALA A 72 18.40 -49.89 -6.71
CA ALA A 72 18.02 -50.93 -5.79
C ALA A 72 16.53 -51.21 -5.90
N SER A 73 16.25 -52.27 -6.60
CA SER A 73 14.98 -52.99 -6.64
C SER A 73 14.86 -53.80 -5.33
N ALA A 74 13.78 -53.61 -4.62
CA ALA A 74 13.32 -54.59 -3.64
C ALA A 74 11.80 -54.51 -3.52
N THR A 75 11.17 -55.49 -4.10
CA THR A 75 9.79 -55.89 -3.83
C THR A 75 9.77 -56.73 -2.54
N PRO A 76 8.82 -56.52 -1.65
CA PRO A 76 8.20 -57.67 -0.99
C PRO A 76 6.67 -57.61 -1.05
N SER A 77 6.18 -58.66 -1.58
CA SER A 77 5.09 -59.57 -1.21
C SER A 77 4.01 -59.04 -0.28
N ALA A 78 2.82 -59.21 -0.79
CA ALA A 78 1.54 -59.03 -0.12
C ALA A 78 1.40 -59.92 1.13
N SER A 79 0.80 -59.36 2.17
CA SER A 79 0.03 -60.13 3.13
C SER A 79 -1.21 -59.32 3.52
N ALA A 80 -2.34 -59.87 3.16
CA ALA A 80 -3.66 -59.33 3.52
C ALA A 80 -4.02 -59.77 4.95
N ALA A 81 -4.57 -58.85 5.73
CA ALA A 81 -5.43 -59.15 6.86
C ALA A 81 -6.48 -58.05 7.03
N PRO A 82 -7.72 -58.40 7.38
CA PRO A 82 -8.89 -57.54 7.27
C PRO A 82 -9.24 -56.85 8.57
N GLY A 83 -9.93 -55.71 8.43
CA GLY A 83 -10.84 -55.22 9.46
C GLY A 83 -10.24 -54.20 10.44
N GLY A 84 -10.45 -52.92 10.16
CA GLY A 84 -10.31 -51.87 11.12
C GLY A 84 -11.23 -50.72 10.71
N ALA A 85 -12.31 -50.53 11.48
CA ALA A 85 -13.31 -49.50 11.27
C ALA A 85 -12.66 -48.12 11.18
N ALA A 86 -12.94 -47.42 10.08
CA ALA A 86 -12.57 -46.03 9.91
C ALA A 86 -13.31 -45.18 10.94
N SER A 87 -12.59 -44.70 11.94
CA SER A 87 -13.02 -43.62 12.81
C SER A 87 -13.11 -42.33 11.96
N PRO A 88 -14.20 -41.58 12.00
CA PRO A 88 -14.28 -40.30 11.30
C PRO A 88 -13.22 -39.39 11.89
N SER A 89 -12.25 -39.01 11.04
CA SER A 89 -11.28 -37.98 11.36
C SER A 89 -12.04 -36.70 11.66
N ALA A 90 -12.07 -36.27 12.89
CA ALA A 90 -12.62 -35.00 13.31
C ALA A 90 -11.82 -33.92 12.56
N SER A 91 -12.51 -33.26 11.64
CA SER A 91 -12.02 -32.05 10.97
C SER A 91 -11.69 -31.05 12.08
N ALA A 92 -10.40 -30.80 12.31
CA ALA A 92 -9.96 -29.77 13.24
C ALA A 92 -10.47 -28.43 12.70
N SER A 93 -11.52 -27.91 13.34
CA SER A 93 -11.92 -26.51 13.18
C SER A 93 -10.69 -25.66 13.48
N PRO A 94 -10.38 -24.66 12.62
CA PRO A 94 -9.32 -23.71 12.95
C PRO A 94 -9.67 -23.08 14.29
N SER A 95 -8.83 -23.33 15.29
CA SER A 95 -8.93 -22.68 16.60
C SER A 95 -8.75 -21.18 16.35
N ALA A 96 -9.84 -20.42 16.44
CA ALA A 96 -9.76 -18.98 16.46
C ALA A 96 -8.89 -18.60 17.67
N SER A 97 -7.71 -18.09 17.41
CA SER A 97 -6.80 -17.58 18.44
C SER A 97 -7.55 -16.46 19.18
N VAL A 98 -7.86 -16.66 20.45
CA VAL A 98 -8.41 -15.60 21.30
C VAL A 98 -7.33 -14.52 21.39
N PRO A 99 -7.60 -13.26 20.97
CA PRO A 99 -6.61 -12.21 21.03
C PRO A 99 -6.21 -11.96 22.47
N THR A 100 -4.92 -12.08 22.75
CA THR A 100 -4.35 -11.78 24.06
C THR A 100 -4.35 -10.26 24.25
N ALA A 101 -4.93 -9.77 25.33
CA ALA A 101 -4.89 -8.34 25.67
C ALA A 101 -3.43 -7.84 25.72
N GLY A 102 -3.13 -6.76 24.99
CA GLY A 102 -1.79 -6.16 24.93
C GLY A 102 -0.83 -6.80 23.93
N GLY A 103 -1.24 -7.83 23.16
CA GLY A 103 -0.44 -8.42 22.08
C GLY A 103 -0.47 -7.60 20.77
N PRO A 104 0.22 -8.08 19.69
CA PRO A 104 0.10 -7.46 18.38
C PRO A 104 -1.34 -7.41 17.90
N CYS A 105 -1.73 -6.29 17.27
CA CYS A 105 -3.07 -6.16 16.69
C CYS A 105 -3.22 -7.11 15.48
N THR A 106 -4.35 -7.81 15.40
CA THR A 106 -4.75 -8.60 14.24
C THR A 106 -5.71 -7.81 13.36
N ALA A 107 -5.88 -8.19 12.09
CA ALA A 107 -6.84 -7.53 11.21
C ALA A 107 -8.28 -7.63 11.73
N ALA A 108 -8.64 -8.72 12.40
CA ALA A 108 -9.95 -8.91 13.00
C ALA A 108 -10.26 -7.93 14.16
N GLN A 109 -9.24 -7.35 14.78
CA GLN A 109 -9.39 -6.37 15.86
C GLN A 109 -9.45 -4.93 15.33
N LEU A 110 -9.08 -4.72 14.06
CA LEU A 110 -8.93 -3.40 13.48
C LEU A 110 -10.03 -3.10 12.45
N THR A 111 -10.42 -1.85 12.41
CA THR A 111 -11.07 -1.25 11.24
C THR A 111 -10.09 -0.31 10.58
N GLY A 112 -10.28 -0.03 9.28
CA GLY A 112 -9.38 0.84 8.54
C GLY A 112 -10.10 1.78 7.59
N ALA A 113 -9.43 2.87 7.24
CA ALA A 113 -9.84 3.81 6.21
C ALA A 113 -8.62 4.33 5.43
N VAL A 114 -8.84 4.65 4.16
CA VAL A 114 -7.89 5.41 3.35
C VAL A 114 -8.52 6.77 3.06
N GLU A 115 -7.92 7.81 3.59
CA GLU A 115 -8.43 9.17 3.55
C GLU A 115 -7.58 10.04 2.63
N ASP A 116 -8.21 10.99 1.93
CA ASP A 116 -7.50 11.96 1.12
C ASP A 116 -6.78 12.97 2.02
N GLN A 117 -5.50 13.19 1.76
CA GLN A 117 -4.72 14.19 2.46
C GLN A 117 -4.91 15.55 1.76
N LEU A 118 -5.34 16.56 2.51
CA LEU A 118 -5.48 17.93 1.99
C LEU A 118 -4.13 18.45 1.48
N GLY A 119 -4.08 18.84 0.21
CA GLY A 119 -2.83 19.25 -0.43
C GLY A 119 -1.88 18.09 -0.76
N GLY A 120 -2.32 16.85 -0.61
CA GLY A 120 -1.53 15.63 -0.83
C GLY A 120 -1.25 15.29 -2.30
N GLY A 121 -1.43 16.23 -3.23
CA GLY A 121 -1.03 16.04 -4.63
C GLY A 121 0.40 16.50 -4.86
N ALA A 122 1.22 15.64 -5.44
CA ALA A 122 2.53 15.99 -6.00
C ALA A 122 2.57 15.52 -7.45
N ALA A 123 3.49 16.06 -8.27
CA ALA A 123 3.59 15.72 -9.68
C ALA A 123 3.58 14.20 -9.90
N GLY A 124 2.47 13.66 -10.41
CA GLY A 124 2.29 12.25 -10.71
C GLY A 124 2.07 11.31 -9.51
N SER A 125 1.80 11.83 -8.33
CA SER A 125 1.48 11.04 -7.13
C SER A 125 0.41 11.71 -6.28
N VAL A 126 -0.34 10.90 -5.53
CA VAL A 126 -1.30 11.34 -4.51
C VAL A 126 -0.88 10.78 -3.16
N TYR A 127 -0.91 11.62 -2.13
CA TYR A 127 -0.67 11.21 -0.76
C TYR A 127 -2.00 11.04 -0.04
N ARG A 128 -2.16 9.91 0.62
CA ARG A 128 -3.33 9.56 1.40
C ARG A 128 -2.91 9.19 2.82
N THR A 129 -3.85 9.25 3.73
CA THR A 129 -3.65 8.76 5.10
C THR A 129 -4.35 7.41 5.24
N LEU A 130 -3.57 6.37 5.52
CA LEU A 130 -4.10 5.08 5.94
C LEU A 130 -4.27 5.12 7.45
N VAL A 131 -5.50 4.93 7.93
CA VAL A 131 -5.85 4.92 9.35
C VAL A 131 -6.28 3.51 9.74
N LEU A 132 -5.75 3.01 10.85
CA LEU A 132 -6.17 1.75 11.48
C LEU A 132 -6.66 2.06 12.89
N THR A 133 -7.88 1.65 13.20
CA THR A 133 -8.53 1.91 14.50
C THR A 133 -8.79 0.58 15.21
N ASN A 134 -8.43 0.50 16.48
CA ASN A 134 -8.76 -0.66 17.30
C ASN A 134 -10.25 -0.69 17.61
N ALA A 135 -10.97 -1.58 16.93
CA ALA A 135 -12.40 -1.80 17.12
C ALA A 135 -12.70 -2.88 18.16
N SER A 136 -11.68 -3.50 18.76
CA SER A 136 -11.86 -4.51 19.79
C SER A 136 -12.06 -3.90 21.17
N GLY A 137 -12.51 -4.71 22.13
CA GLY A 137 -12.65 -4.31 23.53
C GLY A 137 -11.34 -4.39 24.33
N HIS A 138 -10.22 -4.68 23.71
CA HIS A 138 -8.92 -4.90 24.37
C HIS A 138 -7.85 -4.06 23.72
N GLU A 139 -6.85 -3.66 24.51
CA GLU A 139 -5.66 -3.00 24.03
C GLU A 139 -4.82 -3.95 23.15
N CYS A 140 -4.24 -3.42 22.07
CA CYS A 140 -3.27 -4.13 21.24
C CYS A 140 -2.17 -3.17 20.75
N THR A 141 -1.08 -3.71 20.20
CA THR A 141 0.08 -2.91 19.76
C THR A 141 0.34 -3.11 18.28
N VAL A 142 0.65 -2.03 17.57
CA VAL A 142 1.18 -2.05 16.20
C VAL A 142 2.60 -1.51 16.20
N GLN A 143 3.50 -2.10 15.42
CA GLN A 143 4.88 -1.63 15.29
C GLN A 143 5.41 -1.88 13.89
N GLY A 144 5.73 -0.83 13.18
CA GLY A 144 6.35 -0.92 11.86
C GLY A 144 5.43 -0.55 10.72
N TYR A 145 5.70 -1.15 9.58
CA TYR A 145 5.00 -0.89 8.32
C TYR A 145 3.84 -1.86 8.13
N PRO A 146 2.64 -1.39 7.79
CA PRO A 146 1.61 -2.27 7.28
C PRO A 146 2.01 -2.78 5.89
N GLY A 147 1.66 -4.03 5.58
CA GLY A 147 1.72 -4.53 4.21
C GLY A 147 0.54 -4.00 3.42
N VAL A 148 0.76 -3.34 2.27
CA VAL A 148 -0.31 -2.76 1.46
C VAL A 148 -0.19 -3.24 0.02
N SER A 149 -1.30 -3.66 -0.57
CA SER A 149 -1.36 -4.09 -1.98
C SER A 149 -2.68 -3.69 -2.60
N TYR A 150 -2.69 -3.36 -3.89
CA TYR A 150 -3.93 -3.23 -4.64
C TYR A 150 -4.60 -4.59 -4.83
N VAL A 151 -5.92 -4.61 -4.81
CA VAL A 151 -6.72 -5.81 -5.09
C VAL A 151 -7.87 -5.48 -6.03
N ASP A 152 -8.27 -6.49 -6.81
CA ASP A 152 -9.49 -6.45 -7.63
C ASP A 152 -10.75 -6.72 -6.80
N ALA A 153 -11.91 -6.73 -7.45
CA ALA A 153 -13.18 -7.00 -6.79
C ALA A 153 -13.30 -8.43 -6.23
N ALA A 154 -12.50 -9.37 -6.70
CA ALA A 154 -12.41 -10.73 -6.18
C ALA A 154 -11.40 -10.85 -5.02
N GLY A 155 -10.72 -9.74 -4.69
CA GLY A 155 -9.66 -9.71 -3.68
C GLY A 155 -8.32 -10.27 -4.17
N THR A 156 -8.12 -10.45 -5.48
CA THR A 156 -6.82 -10.87 -6.04
C THR A 156 -5.87 -9.68 -6.07
N GLN A 157 -4.61 -9.91 -5.69
CA GLN A 157 -3.61 -8.85 -5.73
C GLN A 157 -3.30 -8.41 -7.16
N ILE A 158 -3.19 -7.09 -7.34
CA ILE A 158 -2.80 -6.44 -8.59
C ILE A 158 -1.38 -5.88 -8.41
N GLY A 159 -0.46 -6.33 -9.27
CA GLY A 159 0.90 -5.82 -9.34
C GLY A 159 1.73 -5.98 -8.07
N ALA A 160 2.71 -5.10 -7.90
CA ALA A 160 3.64 -5.11 -6.78
C ALA A 160 2.99 -4.57 -5.49
N PRO A 161 3.37 -5.11 -4.30
CA PRO A 161 3.01 -4.51 -3.02
C PRO A 161 3.71 -3.15 -2.82
N ALA A 162 3.25 -2.38 -1.84
CA ALA A 162 3.87 -1.12 -1.46
C ALA A 162 5.29 -1.32 -0.93
N GLU A 163 6.20 -0.43 -1.33
CA GLU A 163 7.52 -0.31 -0.74
C GLU A 163 7.47 0.48 0.58
N ARG A 164 8.43 0.21 1.46
CA ARG A 164 8.62 0.97 2.71
C ARG A 164 9.36 2.26 2.39
N ASP A 165 8.96 3.35 3.05
CA ASP A 165 9.57 4.68 2.84
C ASP A 165 10.88 4.89 3.62
N GLY A 166 11.25 3.95 4.50
CA GLY A 166 12.46 4.01 5.31
C GLY A 166 12.31 4.73 6.65
N THR A 167 11.10 5.20 7.03
CA THR A 167 10.87 5.82 8.34
C THR A 167 11.14 4.87 9.51
N ALA A 168 11.61 5.40 10.63
CA ALA A 168 11.88 4.59 11.81
C ALA A 168 10.56 4.11 12.46
N ALA A 169 10.53 2.83 12.83
CA ALA A 169 9.37 2.23 13.47
C ALA A 169 9.41 2.40 14.99
N ALA A 170 8.32 2.87 15.57
CA ALA A 170 8.06 2.85 17.00
C ALA A 170 6.86 1.96 17.31
N ALA A 171 6.79 1.43 18.53
CA ALA A 171 5.61 0.71 18.98
C ALA A 171 4.51 1.72 19.34
N VAL A 172 3.29 1.45 18.84
CA VAL A 172 2.10 2.25 19.13
C VAL A 172 1.07 1.36 19.80
N THR A 173 0.75 1.66 21.04
CA THR A 173 -0.30 0.98 21.79
C THR A 173 -1.65 1.60 21.47
N LEU A 174 -2.59 0.77 21.04
CA LEU A 174 -3.95 1.16 20.69
C LEU A 174 -4.94 0.65 21.75
N ALA A 175 -5.39 1.54 22.61
CA ALA A 175 -6.55 1.28 23.46
C ALA A 175 -7.82 1.07 22.59
N PRO A 176 -8.89 0.50 23.11
CA PRO A 176 -10.17 0.41 22.39
C PRO A 176 -10.60 1.78 21.85
N GLY A 177 -10.87 1.85 20.54
CA GLY A 177 -11.22 3.08 19.83
C GLY A 177 -10.03 3.99 19.43
N ALA A 178 -8.83 3.71 19.91
CA ALA A 178 -7.63 4.48 19.49
C ALA A 178 -7.19 4.09 18.08
N SER A 179 -6.55 5.04 17.40
CA SER A 179 -6.11 4.89 16.01
C SER A 179 -4.61 5.13 15.84
N ALA A 180 -4.03 4.45 14.87
CA ALA A 180 -2.74 4.77 14.30
C ALA A 180 -2.89 5.07 12.82
N SER A 181 -2.05 5.96 12.31
CA SER A 181 -2.08 6.33 10.90
C SER A 181 -0.69 6.30 10.26
N THR A 182 -0.68 6.21 8.95
CA THR A 182 0.55 6.33 8.15
C THR A 182 0.25 7.00 6.82
N THR A 183 1.28 7.60 6.23
CA THR A 183 1.18 8.12 4.86
C THR A 183 1.27 6.98 3.86
N LEU A 184 0.36 6.97 2.91
CA LEU A 184 0.35 6.11 1.73
C LEU A 184 0.52 6.99 0.50
N GLN A 185 1.70 6.96 -0.11
CA GLN A 185 1.94 7.58 -1.41
C GLN A 185 1.47 6.62 -2.49
N GLN A 186 0.68 7.12 -3.44
CA GLN A 186 0.19 6.38 -4.60
C GLN A 186 0.59 7.11 -5.87
N THR A 187 1.47 6.50 -6.67
CA THR A 187 1.89 7.05 -7.96
C THR A 187 0.81 6.76 -9.00
N THR A 188 0.54 7.72 -9.87
CA THR A 188 -0.44 7.62 -10.94
C THR A 188 0.01 6.58 -11.96
N ALA A 189 -0.82 5.55 -12.20
CA ALA A 189 -0.49 4.42 -13.07
C ALA A 189 -0.21 4.85 -14.51
N GLU A 190 -0.89 5.89 -14.99
CA GLU A 190 -0.75 6.46 -16.32
C GLU A 190 0.66 6.99 -16.62
N ASN A 191 1.45 7.29 -15.60
CA ASN A 191 2.84 7.73 -15.76
C ASN A 191 3.76 6.65 -16.38
N TYR A 192 3.35 5.39 -16.35
CA TYR A 192 4.15 4.25 -16.81
C TYR A 192 3.74 3.74 -18.19
N GLY A 193 2.72 4.33 -18.80
CA GLY A 193 2.29 3.98 -20.16
C GLY A 193 1.90 2.51 -20.33
N ALA A 194 2.26 1.95 -21.49
CA ALA A 194 1.89 0.57 -21.86
C ALA A 194 2.52 -0.51 -20.98
N ASP A 195 3.71 -0.25 -20.41
CA ASP A 195 4.43 -1.21 -19.58
C ASP A 195 3.72 -1.50 -18.25
N CYS A 196 2.82 -0.63 -17.83
CA CYS A 196 2.02 -0.76 -16.62
C CYS A 196 0.99 -1.90 -16.70
N GLY A 197 0.37 -2.11 -17.86
CA GLY A 197 -0.79 -2.97 -17.96
C GLY A 197 -1.89 -2.45 -17.04
N ILE A 198 -2.36 -1.22 -17.31
CA ILE A 198 -3.34 -0.51 -16.47
C ILE A 198 -4.58 -1.38 -16.26
N THR A 199 -4.96 -1.55 -15.00
CA THR A 199 -6.16 -2.26 -14.58
C THR A 199 -6.83 -1.54 -13.42
N GLN A 200 -8.14 -1.78 -13.21
CA GLN A 200 -8.89 -1.14 -12.13
C GLN A 200 -8.75 -1.93 -10.83
N ALA A 201 -8.25 -1.29 -9.79
CA ALA A 201 -8.32 -1.81 -8.43
C ALA A 201 -9.66 -1.43 -7.78
N ALA A 202 -10.25 -2.36 -7.04
CA ALA A 202 -11.46 -2.15 -6.25
C ALA A 202 -11.14 -1.79 -4.80
N GLY A 203 -9.88 -1.96 -4.38
CA GLY A 203 -9.45 -1.64 -3.04
C GLY A 203 -7.98 -1.84 -2.78
N VAL A 204 -7.60 -1.58 -1.54
CA VAL A 204 -6.29 -1.93 -0.99
C VAL A 204 -6.45 -2.97 0.10
N ARG A 205 -5.65 -4.03 0.04
CA ARG A 205 -5.49 -5.01 1.10
C ARG A 205 -4.42 -4.52 2.05
N VAL A 206 -4.72 -4.54 3.35
CA VAL A 206 -3.82 -4.09 4.40
C VAL A 206 -3.56 -5.22 5.39
N TYR A 207 -2.31 -5.57 5.58
CA TYR A 207 -1.84 -6.46 6.64
C TYR A 207 -1.31 -5.59 7.78
N PRO A 208 -1.86 -5.65 8.99
CA PRO A 208 -1.23 -5.00 10.14
C PRO A 208 0.21 -5.49 10.34
N PRO A 209 1.12 -4.67 10.87
CA PRO A 209 2.50 -5.08 11.09
C PRO A 209 2.59 -6.36 11.92
N GLY A 210 3.28 -7.37 11.40
CA GLY A 210 3.44 -8.67 12.06
C GLY A 210 2.23 -9.62 11.98
N ALA A 211 1.11 -9.19 11.41
CA ALA A 211 -0.06 -10.02 11.21
C ALA A 211 -0.01 -10.80 9.88
N THR A 212 -0.68 -11.94 9.84
CA THR A 212 -0.86 -12.76 8.63
C THR A 212 -2.26 -12.68 8.04
N ASP A 213 -3.19 -12.10 8.79
CA ASP A 213 -4.54 -11.75 8.39
C ASP A 213 -4.60 -10.31 7.86
N SER A 214 -5.57 -10.01 7.03
CA SER A 214 -5.68 -8.71 6.35
C SER A 214 -7.11 -8.20 6.35
N LEU A 215 -7.24 -6.88 6.17
CA LEU A 215 -8.49 -6.20 5.85
C LEU A 215 -8.40 -5.61 4.44
N VAL A 216 -9.53 -5.48 3.77
CA VAL A 216 -9.64 -4.84 2.45
C VAL A 216 -10.42 -3.55 2.61
N LEU A 217 -9.81 -2.45 2.19
CA LEU A 217 -10.40 -1.11 2.23
C LEU A 217 -10.81 -0.72 0.81
N PRO A 218 -12.08 -0.34 0.57
CA PRO A 218 -12.55 0.04 -0.76
C PRO A 218 -11.79 1.27 -1.28
N GLN A 219 -11.33 1.20 -2.51
CA GLN A 219 -10.69 2.29 -3.23
C GLN A 219 -10.73 2.04 -4.73
N ASP A 220 -11.49 2.83 -5.47
CA ASP A 220 -11.51 2.77 -6.93
C ASP A 220 -10.37 3.60 -7.51
N ILE A 221 -9.35 2.93 -8.04
CA ILE A 221 -8.14 3.57 -8.58
C ILE A 221 -7.51 2.73 -9.68
N ALA A 222 -6.90 3.39 -10.67
CA ALA A 222 -6.08 2.71 -11.66
C ALA A 222 -4.79 2.18 -11.03
N ALA A 223 -4.44 0.94 -11.32
CA ALA A 223 -3.25 0.25 -10.85
C ALA A 223 -2.48 -0.39 -12.00
N CYS A 224 -1.23 -0.76 -11.79
CA CYS A 224 -0.42 -1.53 -12.72
C CYS A 224 -0.49 -3.01 -12.40
N SER A 225 -0.83 -3.84 -13.39
CA SER A 225 -0.75 -5.30 -13.25
C SER A 225 0.69 -5.82 -13.31
N ALA A 226 1.61 -5.05 -13.90
CA ALA A 226 3.03 -5.40 -13.96
C ALA A 226 3.66 -5.42 -12.57
N GLY A 227 4.15 -6.59 -12.14
CA GLY A 227 4.78 -6.77 -10.83
C GLY A 227 6.16 -6.12 -10.68
N SER A 228 6.74 -5.60 -11.78
CA SER A 228 8.00 -4.84 -11.77
C SER A 228 7.83 -3.35 -11.49
N ILE A 229 6.59 -2.85 -11.51
CA ILE A 229 6.28 -1.44 -11.27
C ILE A 229 5.64 -1.29 -9.90
N VAL A 230 6.31 -0.55 -9.03
CA VAL A 230 5.81 -0.25 -7.68
C VAL A 230 5.12 1.10 -7.70
N LEU A 231 3.80 1.11 -7.48
CA LEU A 231 3.00 2.33 -7.45
C LEU A 231 2.84 2.93 -6.06
N MET A 232 3.11 2.14 -5.02
CA MET A 232 2.83 2.58 -3.65
C MET A 232 4.07 2.60 -2.77
N ARG A 233 4.13 3.59 -1.88
CA ARG A 233 5.05 3.64 -0.75
C ARG A 233 4.28 3.89 0.53
N VAL A 234 4.68 3.21 1.60
CA VAL A 234 4.00 3.29 2.89
C VAL A 234 4.99 3.58 4.01
N GLY A 235 4.61 4.49 4.90
CA GLY A 235 5.35 4.80 6.12
C GLY A 235 5.04 3.86 7.27
N THR A 236 5.70 4.08 8.40
CA THR A 236 5.38 3.39 9.66
C THR A 236 4.11 3.96 10.29
N LEU A 237 3.38 3.12 11.00
CA LEU A 237 2.23 3.56 11.78
C LEU A 237 2.68 4.46 12.94
N GLN A 238 1.98 5.59 13.09
CA GLN A 238 2.19 6.59 14.13
C GLN A 238 0.87 6.81 14.89
N PRO A 239 0.89 7.19 16.16
CA PRO A 239 -0.34 7.50 16.88
C PRO A 239 -1.06 8.69 16.23
N VAL A 240 -2.38 8.61 16.17
CA VAL A 240 -3.22 9.75 15.80
C VAL A 240 -3.46 10.58 17.05
N SER A 241 -3.04 11.85 17.02
CA SER A 241 -3.21 12.82 18.12
C SER A 241 -4.53 13.58 18.01
#